data_a2446806073b0e810cc467b926bc2db3
#
_entry.id   a2446806073b0e810cc467b926bc2db3
#
_cell.length_a   1.000
_cell.length_b   1.000
_cell.length_c   1.000
_cell.angle_alpha   90.00
_cell.angle_beta   90.00
_cell.angle_gamma   90.00
#
_symmetry.space_group_name_H-M   'P 1'
#
loop_
_entity.id
_entity.type
_entity.pdbx_description
1 polymer ?
#
loop_
_entity_poly.entity_id
_entity_poly.type
_entity_poly.pdbx_seq_one_letter_code
_entity_poly.pdbx_strand_id
1 'polypeptide(L)'
;MSRVGLGSANLAVSFWSKTLSMARIYPFRAWRYNPSAVRLDDVVTQPYDKISPAMQQAYYQRSPYNLVRIILGLPELFDAERNESVYSRAARDLRAWREQGVLVQEKDPSIFAYSQQFRVPGTDIIKDRRGFIALGKLHDYSEKVVFRHEQTLSKPKSDRLNLLRATHAHFGQIFMLYSDPAGSIEKILYDGAGPAEAEVTDEYGVLHRIWKVSDPAAIRLLTTAMADKKLIIADGHHRYETALNYSKEHKATAPAKTETSVSQLPQPSYPEAAVMMTFVNMDSDGLVVLPTHRVVHSLANFDPAAFTRAAEEFFSVEALRKAEAADYVAKLTAQPGTAFVAVTRAGAFLLRARPEPVAAALDSLPERQRQLDLSCLHSIVLDRLLGLDAEKVREQTNLRYLRDAAEAVDQVRRGEADVAFLTNPVSMEQLKEVAFAGDVMPQKSTDFYPKLLSGLTIYALD
;
A
#
# COMPACT_ATOMS: atom_id res chain seq x y z
N MET A 1 62.87 19.16 -48.37
CA MET A 1 61.47 19.02 -48.72
C MET A 1 60.92 17.81 -47.99
N SER A 2 60.35 18.01 -46.82
CA SER A 2 59.78 16.94 -45.97
C SER A 2 58.35 17.32 -45.61
N ARG A 3 57.44 16.53 -46.08
CA ARG A 3 55.99 16.66 -45.71
C ARG A 3 55.76 15.93 -44.38
N VAL A 4 55.32 16.68 -43.41
CA VAL A 4 54.80 16.16 -42.14
C VAL A 4 53.33 15.82 -42.34
N GLY A 5 52.95 14.54 -42.15
CA GLY A 5 51.58 14.06 -42.18
C GLY A 5 50.92 14.30 -40.82
N LEU A 6 49.84 15.04 -40.81
CA LEU A 6 48.93 15.19 -39.64
C LEU A 6 48.02 13.97 -39.57
N GLY A 7 48.24 13.13 -38.56
CA GLY A 7 47.35 12.06 -38.20
C GLY A 7 46.15 12.62 -37.41
N SER A 8 44.95 12.55 -37.97
CA SER A 8 43.68 12.84 -37.29
C SER A 8 43.34 11.67 -36.37
N ALA A 9 43.51 11.87 -35.07
CA ALA A 9 43.00 10.96 -34.04
C ALA A 9 41.47 11.16 -33.91
N ASN A 10 40.72 10.24 -34.45
CA ASN A 10 39.29 10.13 -34.19
C ASN A 10 39.11 9.63 -32.75
N LEU A 11 38.83 10.55 -31.81
CA LEU A 11 38.29 10.27 -30.49
C LEU A 11 36.80 9.93 -30.66
N ALA A 12 36.52 8.65 -30.87
CA ALA A 12 35.18 8.13 -30.71
C ALA A 12 34.81 8.19 -29.23
N VAL A 13 34.13 9.27 -28.83
CA VAL A 13 33.47 9.38 -27.53
C VAL A 13 32.28 8.42 -27.57
N SER A 14 32.45 7.22 -27.04
CA SER A 14 31.34 6.30 -26.78
C SER A 14 30.50 6.86 -25.64
N PHE A 15 29.48 7.65 -25.98
CA PHE A 15 28.35 7.92 -25.10
C PHE A 15 27.61 6.61 -24.87
N TRP A 16 27.99 5.88 -23.83
CA TRP A 16 27.09 4.92 -23.21
C TRP A 16 25.94 5.71 -22.60
N SER A 17 24.87 5.91 -23.35
CA SER A 17 23.61 6.34 -22.79
C SER A 17 23.12 5.21 -21.88
N LYS A 18 23.43 5.31 -20.59
CA LYS A 18 22.65 4.62 -19.56
C LYS A 18 21.23 5.15 -19.76
N THR A 19 20.41 4.37 -20.44
CA THR A 19 18.96 4.62 -20.47
C THR A 19 18.53 4.53 -19.01
N LEU A 20 18.45 5.67 -18.34
CA LEU A 20 17.89 5.75 -16.99
C LEU A 20 16.48 5.19 -17.10
N SER A 21 16.23 4.09 -16.41
CA SER A 21 14.90 3.52 -16.34
C SER A 21 13.99 4.57 -15.69
N MET A 22 12.92 4.96 -16.38
CA MET A 22 12.06 6.10 -16.03
C MET A 22 10.68 5.60 -15.62
N ALA A 23 10.09 6.22 -14.62
CA ALA A 23 8.68 5.99 -14.30
C ALA A 23 7.82 6.37 -15.52
N ARG A 24 6.95 5.46 -15.94
CA ARG A 24 6.03 5.70 -17.05
C ARG A 24 4.61 5.45 -16.59
N ILE A 25 3.76 6.43 -16.85
CA ILE A 25 2.32 6.32 -16.60
C ILE A 25 1.57 6.41 -17.92
N TYR A 26 0.38 5.82 -17.96
CA TYR A 26 -0.44 5.77 -19.16
C TYR A 26 -1.89 6.07 -18.82
N PRO A 27 -2.60 6.83 -19.65
CA PRO A 27 -4.06 6.90 -19.60
C PRO A 27 -4.66 5.56 -20.04
N PHE A 28 -5.88 5.29 -19.62
CA PHE A 28 -6.56 4.04 -19.99
C PHE A 28 -8.07 4.22 -20.12
N ARG A 29 -8.70 3.33 -20.87
CA ARG A 29 -10.15 3.23 -20.96
C ARG A 29 -10.66 2.37 -19.83
N ALA A 30 -10.90 3.01 -18.67
CA ALA A 30 -11.39 2.31 -17.49
C ALA A 30 -12.79 1.75 -17.72
N TRP A 31 -13.05 0.57 -17.15
CA TRP A 31 -14.41 0.13 -16.87
C TRP A 31 -14.86 0.75 -15.55
N ARG A 32 -16.07 1.30 -15.54
CA ARG A 32 -16.66 1.97 -14.38
C ARG A 32 -18.09 1.55 -14.21
N TYR A 33 -18.59 1.62 -12.98
CA TYR A 33 -20.00 1.42 -12.73
C TYR A 33 -20.84 2.51 -13.39
N ASN A 34 -21.93 2.07 -14.04
CA ASN A 34 -22.89 2.93 -14.71
C ASN A 34 -23.81 3.57 -13.66
N PRO A 35 -23.77 4.90 -13.45
CA PRO A 35 -24.59 5.57 -12.46
C PRO A 35 -26.10 5.48 -12.74
N SER A 36 -26.50 5.17 -13.98
CA SER A 36 -27.89 4.93 -14.34
C SER A 36 -28.38 3.52 -13.95
N ALA A 37 -27.46 2.59 -13.69
CA ALA A 37 -27.80 1.20 -13.34
C ALA A 37 -27.65 0.92 -11.85
N VAL A 38 -26.65 1.52 -11.18
CA VAL A 38 -26.32 1.26 -9.77
C VAL A 38 -25.83 2.53 -9.07
N ARG A 39 -26.02 2.59 -7.76
CA ARG A 39 -25.40 3.63 -6.92
C ARG A 39 -23.98 3.22 -6.59
N LEU A 40 -23.03 4.14 -6.71
CA LEU A 40 -21.63 3.87 -6.43
C LEU A 40 -21.37 3.42 -4.99
N ASP A 41 -22.08 4.01 -4.01
CA ASP A 41 -22.02 3.63 -2.59
C ASP A 41 -22.33 2.15 -2.34
N ASP A 42 -23.19 1.54 -3.17
CA ASP A 42 -23.64 0.16 -2.97
C ASP A 42 -22.70 -0.88 -3.58
N VAL A 43 -21.77 -0.46 -4.44
CA VAL A 43 -20.98 -1.38 -5.28
C VAL A 43 -19.48 -1.33 -5.08
N VAL A 44 -18.93 -0.23 -4.53
CA VAL A 44 -17.51 -0.13 -4.18
C VAL A 44 -17.20 -0.81 -2.85
N THR A 45 -15.92 -1.12 -2.62
CA THR A 45 -15.48 -1.80 -1.41
C THR A 45 -14.13 -1.30 -0.92
N GLN A 46 -13.80 -1.61 0.33
CA GLN A 46 -12.42 -1.57 0.79
C GLN A 46 -11.54 -2.55 -0.01
N PRO A 47 -10.20 -2.41 0.02
CA PRO A 47 -9.29 -3.42 -0.52
C PRO A 47 -9.55 -4.79 0.10
N TYR A 48 -9.41 -5.85 -0.70
CA TYR A 48 -9.77 -7.23 -0.31
C TYR A 48 -9.17 -7.68 1.02
N ASP A 49 -7.95 -7.24 1.34
CA ASP A 49 -7.19 -7.58 2.55
C ASP A 49 -7.60 -6.76 3.79
N LYS A 50 -8.54 -5.84 3.63
CA LYS A 50 -9.14 -5.02 4.69
C LYS A 50 -10.60 -5.35 4.95
N ILE A 51 -11.18 -6.24 4.17
CA ILE A 51 -12.57 -6.68 4.32
C ILE A 51 -12.63 -7.80 5.36
N SER A 52 -13.24 -7.51 6.51
CA SER A 52 -13.54 -8.53 7.53
C SER A 52 -14.69 -9.45 7.06
N PRO A 53 -14.88 -10.65 7.67
CA PRO A 53 -16.03 -11.51 7.36
C PRO A 53 -17.39 -10.81 7.52
N ALA A 54 -17.55 -9.98 8.53
CA ALA A 54 -18.80 -9.20 8.74
C ALA A 54 -18.98 -8.16 7.64
N MET A 55 -17.93 -7.44 7.23
CA MET A 55 -17.98 -6.51 6.11
C MET A 55 -18.28 -7.22 4.79
N GLN A 56 -17.67 -8.39 4.55
CA GLN A 56 -17.94 -9.18 3.35
C GLN A 56 -19.42 -9.52 3.23
N GLN A 57 -20.04 -10.01 4.31
CA GLN A 57 -21.47 -10.29 4.33
C GLN A 57 -22.32 -9.04 4.09
N ALA A 58 -21.97 -7.92 4.73
CA ALA A 58 -22.68 -6.65 4.54
C ALA A 58 -22.61 -6.17 3.09
N TYR A 59 -21.45 -6.28 2.43
CA TYR A 59 -21.29 -5.95 1.01
C TYR A 59 -22.09 -6.89 0.11
N TYR A 60 -22.14 -8.19 0.40
CA TYR A 60 -22.96 -9.15 -0.35
C TYR A 60 -24.46 -8.84 -0.26
N GLN A 61 -24.92 -8.34 0.89
CA GLN A 61 -26.33 -7.95 1.10
C GLN A 61 -26.67 -6.61 0.45
N ARG A 62 -25.70 -5.69 0.35
CA ARG A 62 -25.90 -4.32 -0.12
C ARG A 62 -26.31 -4.26 -1.60
N SER A 63 -25.66 -5.08 -2.46
CA SER A 63 -25.99 -5.12 -3.89
C SER A 63 -25.57 -6.44 -4.54
N PRO A 64 -26.34 -6.97 -5.50
CA PRO A 64 -25.93 -8.08 -6.35
C PRO A 64 -24.74 -7.72 -7.26
N TYR A 65 -24.45 -6.43 -7.41
CA TYR A 65 -23.34 -5.91 -8.22
C TYR A 65 -22.18 -5.37 -7.36
N ASN A 66 -22.17 -5.62 -6.05
CA ASN A 66 -21.08 -5.19 -5.21
C ASN A 66 -19.79 -5.92 -5.60
N LEU A 67 -18.70 -5.16 -5.73
CA LEU A 67 -17.40 -5.66 -6.20
C LEU A 67 -16.82 -6.80 -5.34
N VAL A 68 -17.23 -6.92 -4.08
CA VAL A 68 -16.82 -8.03 -3.18
C VAL A 68 -17.05 -9.40 -3.82
N ARG A 69 -18.10 -9.54 -4.64
CA ARG A 69 -18.43 -10.81 -5.33
C ARG A 69 -17.34 -11.27 -6.28
N ILE A 70 -16.60 -10.32 -6.83
CA ILE A 70 -15.46 -10.58 -7.73
C ILE A 70 -14.17 -10.68 -6.94
N ILE A 71 -13.86 -9.69 -6.08
CA ILE A 71 -12.53 -9.60 -5.47
C ILE A 71 -12.35 -10.48 -4.23
N LEU A 72 -13.46 -10.89 -3.60
CA LEU A 72 -13.48 -11.71 -2.39
C LEU A 72 -14.75 -12.57 -2.36
N GLY A 73 -14.89 -13.49 -3.32
CA GLY A 73 -16.04 -14.39 -3.43
C GLY A 73 -16.15 -15.32 -2.22
N LEU A 74 -17.38 -15.64 -1.83
CA LEU A 74 -17.67 -16.58 -0.74
C LEU A 74 -17.44 -18.03 -1.20
N PRO A 75 -16.55 -18.81 -0.56
CA PRO A 75 -16.28 -20.20 -0.96
C PRO A 75 -17.49 -21.12 -0.84
N GLU A 76 -18.34 -20.89 0.17
CA GLU A 76 -19.55 -21.66 0.46
C GLU A 76 -20.65 -21.52 -0.60
N LEU A 77 -20.55 -20.55 -1.50
CA LEU A 77 -21.42 -20.44 -2.68
C LEU A 77 -20.95 -21.32 -3.83
N PHE A 78 -20.15 -22.34 -3.54
CA PHE A 78 -19.71 -23.31 -4.53
C PHE A 78 -20.90 -24.08 -5.11
N ASP A 79 -21.05 -24.01 -6.43
CA ASP A 79 -22.04 -24.81 -7.17
C ASP A 79 -21.35 -26.10 -7.65
N ALA A 80 -21.62 -27.20 -6.96
CA ALA A 80 -21.02 -28.50 -7.26
C ALA A 80 -21.45 -29.03 -8.64
N GLU A 81 -22.67 -28.71 -9.11
CA GLU A 81 -23.15 -29.13 -10.42
C GLU A 81 -22.42 -28.45 -11.57
N ARG A 82 -22.01 -27.18 -11.35
CA ARG A 82 -21.27 -26.39 -12.33
C ARG A 82 -19.76 -26.49 -12.18
N ASN A 83 -19.26 -27.12 -11.11
CA ASN A 83 -17.84 -27.17 -10.77
C ASN A 83 -17.16 -25.77 -10.78
N GLU A 84 -17.87 -24.75 -10.32
CA GLU A 84 -17.41 -23.36 -10.33
C GLU A 84 -16.54 -23.04 -9.11
N SER A 85 -15.33 -22.60 -9.35
CA SER A 85 -14.49 -21.99 -8.31
C SER A 85 -14.91 -20.54 -8.04
N VAL A 86 -14.41 -19.94 -6.96
CA VAL A 86 -14.59 -18.49 -6.69
C VAL A 86 -14.07 -17.64 -7.85
N TYR A 87 -13.05 -18.09 -8.54
CA TYR A 87 -12.43 -17.37 -9.65
C TYR A 87 -13.23 -17.45 -10.95
N SER A 88 -13.74 -18.64 -11.31
CA SER A 88 -14.59 -18.81 -12.50
C SER A 88 -15.92 -18.07 -12.33
N ARG A 89 -16.47 -18.04 -11.12
CA ARG A 89 -17.64 -17.25 -10.77
C ARG A 89 -17.36 -15.76 -10.92
N ALA A 90 -16.22 -15.26 -10.41
CA ALA A 90 -15.80 -13.87 -10.57
C ALA A 90 -15.71 -13.46 -12.05
N ALA A 91 -15.14 -14.33 -12.90
CA ALA A 91 -15.05 -14.09 -14.35
C ALA A 91 -16.42 -14.07 -15.03
N ARG A 92 -17.33 -14.97 -14.65
CA ARG A 92 -18.72 -14.99 -15.13
C ARG A 92 -19.46 -13.71 -14.73
N ASP A 93 -19.38 -13.32 -13.46
CA ASP A 93 -20.07 -12.15 -12.94
C ASP A 93 -19.54 -10.86 -13.60
N LEU A 94 -18.22 -10.73 -13.78
CA LEU A 94 -17.62 -9.61 -14.51
C LEU A 94 -18.15 -9.50 -15.94
N ARG A 95 -18.24 -10.61 -16.67
CA ARG A 95 -18.77 -10.66 -18.03
C ARG A 95 -20.24 -10.26 -18.06
N ALA A 96 -21.05 -10.83 -17.18
CA ALA A 96 -22.46 -10.51 -17.06
C ALA A 96 -22.71 -9.03 -16.74
N TRP A 97 -21.91 -8.43 -15.87
CA TRP A 97 -22.05 -7.00 -15.52
C TRP A 97 -21.71 -6.08 -16.70
N ARG A 98 -20.76 -6.48 -17.56
CA ARG A 98 -20.46 -5.75 -18.82
C ARG A 98 -21.62 -5.89 -19.82
N GLU A 99 -22.10 -7.11 -20.05
CA GLU A 99 -23.21 -7.40 -20.97
C GLU A 99 -24.51 -6.71 -20.56
N GLN A 100 -24.78 -6.60 -19.27
CA GLN A 100 -25.95 -5.92 -18.69
C GLN A 100 -25.83 -4.39 -18.65
N GLY A 101 -24.66 -3.83 -19.00
CA GLY A 101 -24.40 -2.40 -18.92
C GLY A 101 -24.30 -1.84 -17.50
N VAL A 102 -24.10 -2.71 -16.50
CA VAL A 102 -23.79 -2.32 -15.12
C VAL A 102 -22.37 -1.76 -15.03
N LEU A 103 -21.44 -2.35 -15.79
CA LEU A 103 -20.13 -1.79 -16.06
C LEU A 103 -20.08 -1.26 -17.49
N VAL A 104 -19.59 -0.05 -17.65
CA VAL A 104 -19.41 0.62 -18.95
C VAL A 104 -17.97 1.04 -19.11
N GLN A 105 -17.45 0.93 -20.34
CA GLN A 105 -16.09 1.32 -20.64
C GLN A 105 -16.05 2.79 -21.07
N GLU A 106 -15.07 3.55 -20.54
CA GLU A 106 -14.81 4.91 -20.98
C GLU A 106 -14.48 4.95 -22.49
N LYS A 107 -15.00 5.97 -23.18
CA LYS A 107 -14.77 6.12 -24.61
C LYS A 107 -13.32 6.47 -24.92
N ASP A 108 -12.75 7.39 -24.14
CA ASP A 108 -11.41 7.93 -24.34
C ASP A 108 -10.46 7.48 -23.26
N PRO A 109 -9.18 7.19 -23.59
CA PRO A 109 -8.16 6.95 -22.59
C PRO A 109 -8.02 8.17 -21.68
N SER A 110 -8.09 7.95 -20.37
CA SER A 110 -8.11 9.02 -19.37
C SER A 110 -7.21 8.69 -18.18
N ILE A 111 -6.78 9.72 -17.47
CA ILE A 111 -6.25 9.67 -16.12
C ILE A 111 -7.35 10.20 -15.21
N PHE A 112 -7.44 9.72 -13.98
CA PHE A 112 -8.49 10.14 -13.06
C PHE A 112 -7.85 10.82 -11.85
N ALA A 113 -8.09 12.13 -11.67
CA ALA A 113 -7.76 12.80 -10.41
C ALA A 113 -8.63 12.19 -9.30
N TYR A 114 -8.07 11.99 -8.13
CA TYR A 114 -8.71 11.28 -7.04
C TYR A 114 -8.34 11.91 -5.70
N SER A 115 -9.34 12.31 -4.93
CA SER A 115 -9.12 12.84 -3.59
C SER A 115 -9.89 12.05 -2.53
N GLN A 116 -9.36 12.13 -1.31
CA GLN A 116 -9.96 11.52 -0.11
C GLN A 116 -9.94 12.54 1.01
N GLN A 117 -11.12 13.02 1.41
CA GLN A 117 -11.28 13.89 2.57
C GLN A 117 -11.68 13.05 3.78
N PHE A 118 -10.94 13.17 4.87
CA PHE A 118 -11.11 12.33 6.04
C PHE A 118 -10.70 13.03 7.32
N ARG A 119 -11.27 12.59 8.43
CA ARG A 119 -10.80 12.93 9.78
C ARG A 119 -9.66 11.98 10.15
N VAL A 120 -8.55 12.52 10.63
CA VAL A 120 -7.45 11.71 11.17
C VAL A 120 -7.94 10.97 12.42
N PRO A 121 -7.87 9.63 12.47
CA PRO A 121 -8.35 8.86 13.61
C PRO A 121 -7.82 9.36 14.95
N GLY A 122 -8.70 9.48 15.94
CA GLY A 122 -8.35 9.96 17.28
C GLY A 122 -8.14 11.48 17.40
N THR A 123 -8.44 12.27 16.35
CA THR A 123 -8.28 13.73 16.34
C THR A 123 -9.48 14.42 15.67
N ASP A 124 -9.55 15.75 15.78
CA ASP A 124 -10.50 16.58 15.02
C ASP A 124 -9.93 17.14 13.72
N ILE A 125 -8.71 16.73 13.34
CA ILE A 125 -8.02 17.22 12.16
C ILE A 125 -8.62 16.57 10.91
N ILE A 126 -9.09 17.41 9.98
CA ILE A 126 -9.54 16.98 8.66
C ILE A 126 -8.39 17.17 7.66
N LYS A 127 -8.12 16.14 6.88
CA LYS A 127 -7.13 16.15 5.80
C LYS A 127 -7.81 15.87 4.46
N ASP A 128 -7.21 16.38 3.38
CA ASP A 128 -7.59 16.08 2.00
C ASP A 128 -6.37 15.51 1.28
N ARG A 129 -6.37 14.19 1.06
CA ARG A 129 -5.30 13.52 0.33
C ARG A 129 -5.62 13.51 -1.15
N ARG A 130 -4.77 14.15 -1.95
CA ARG A 130 -4.92 14.29 -3.39
C ARG A 130 -3.93 13.40 -4.12
N GLY A 131 -4.37 12.88 -5.26
CA GLY A 131 -3.57 12.05 -6.12
C GLY A 131 -4.30 11.78 -7.44
N PHE A 132 -3.89 10.75 -8.15
CA PHE A 132 -4.55 10.37 -9.41
C PHE A 132 -4.40 8.88 -9.69
N ILE A 133 -5.35 8.34 -10.44
CA ILE A 133 -5.36 6.95 -10.91
C ILE A 133 -4.92 6.93 -12.37
N ALA A 134 -3.91 6.12 -12.68
CA ALA A 134 -3.43 5.86 -14.03
C ALA A 134 -2.86 4.44 -14.10
N LEU A 135 -2.52 3.96 -15.30
CA LEU A 135 -1.68 2.78 -15.40
C LEU A 135 -0.23 3.18 -15.16
N GLY A 136 0.47 2.41 -14.34
CA GLY A 136 1.92 2.53 -14.17
C GLY A 136 2.62 1.34 -14.81
N LYS A 137 3.72 1.61 -15.56
CA LYS A 137 4.58 0.56 -16.09
C LYS A 137 5.10 -0.31 -14.95
N LEU A 138 5.06 -1.62 -15.14
CA LEU A 138 5.67 -2.56 -14.24
C LEU A 138 7.20 -2.60 -14.44
N HIS A 139 7.93 -2.42 -13.35
CA HIS A 139 9.38 -2.46 -13.30
C HIS A 139 9.85 -3.56 -12.35
N ASP A 140 10.90 -4.27 -12.72
CA ASP A 140 11.61 -5.08 -11.75
C ASP A 140 12.29 -4.17 -10.73
N TYR A 141 12.38 -4.59 -9.48
CA TYR A 141 13.00 -3.76 -8.42
C TYR A 141 14.49 -3.45 -8.71
N SER A 142 15.15 -4.31 -9.46
CA SER A 142 16.54 -4.08 -9.93
C SER A 142 16.69 -2.87 -10.85
N GLU A 143 15.59 -2.43 -11.52
CA GLU A 143 15.59 -1.22 -12.35
C GLU A 143 15.66 0.08 -11.54
N LYS A 144 15.41 0.03 -10.21
CA LYS A 144 15.48 1.16 -9.29
C LYS A 144 14.54 2.33 -9.65
N VAL A 145 13.38 2.02 -10.22
CA VAL A 145 12.27 2.95 -10.47
C VAL A 145 11.19 2.78 -9.42
N VAL A 146 10.80 1.53 -9.15
CA VAL A 146 9.81 1.18 -8.13
C VAL A 146 10.53 0.52 -6.96
N PHE A 147 10.21 0.99 -5.76
CA PHE A 147 10.80 0.55 -4.51
C PHE A 147 9.73 -0.04 -3.60
N ARG A 148 10.08 -1.11 -2.94
CA ARG A 148 9.26 -1.72 -1.89
C ARG A 148 9.86 -1.40 -0.52
N HIS A 149 9.05 -1.47 0.52
CA HIS A 149 9.51 -1.36 1.91
C HIS A 149 9.01 -2.51 2.79
N GLU A 150 8.27 -3.46 2.23
CA GLU A 150 7.72 -4.62 2.93
C GLU A 150 7.96 -5.90 2.13
N GLN A 151 8.15 -7.03 2.82
CA GLN A 151 8.24 -8.35 2.20
C GLN A 151 6.84 -8.92 1.96
N THR A 152 6.68 -9.63 0.84
CA THR A 152 5.41 -10.25 0.47
C THR A 152 5.37 -11.73 0.85
N LEU A 153 4.17 -12.22 1.18
CA LEU A 153 3.90 -13.62 1.47
C LEU A 153 3.43 -14.36 0.21
N SER A 154 3.71 -15.67 0.11
CA SER A 154 3.38 -16.48 -1.06
C SER A 154 1.88 -16.73 -1.23
N LYS A 155 1.17 -17.07 -0.15
CA LYS A 155 -0.26 -17.45 -0.19
C LYS A 155 -1.18 -16.35 -0.76
N PRO A 156 -1.12 -15.08 -0.32
CA PRO A 156 -1.92 -14.00 -0.91
C PRO A 156 -1.61 -13.76 -2.39
N LYS A 157 -0.36 -13.96 -2.83
CA LYS A 157 0.02 -13.81 -4.24
C LYS A 157 -0.63 -14.85 -5.14
N SER A 158 -0.67 -16.11 -4.71
CA SER A 158 -1.30 -17.20 -5.48
C SER A 158 -2.79 -16.96 -5.67
N ASP A 159 -3.49 -16.53 -4.64
CA ASP A 159 -4.91 -16.19 -4.70
C ASP A 159 -5.20 -15.06 -5.71
N ARG A 160 -4.46 -13.96 -5.61
CA ARG A 160 -4.62 -12.83 -6.53
C ARG A 160 -4.24 -13.18 -7.97
N LEU A 161 -3.24 -14.04 -8.18
CA LEU A 161 -2.84 -14.50 -9.50
C LEU A 161 -3.95 -15.35 -10.15
N ASN A 162 -4.58 -16.23 -9.40
CA ASN A 162 -5.70 -17.03 -9.89
C ASN A 162 -6.91 -16.16 -10.28
N LEU A 163 -7.23 -15.14 -9.48
CA LEU A 163 -8.25 -14.17 -9.83
C LEU A 163 -7.91 -13.42 -11.12
N LEU A 164 -6.68 -12.94 -11.25
CA LEU A 164 -6.22 -12.20 -12.44
C LEU A 164 -6.25 -13.08 -13.70
N ARG A 165 -5.80 -14.34 -13.59
CA ARG A 165 -5.86 -15.31 -14.71
C ARG A 165 -7.29 -15.62 -15.14
N ALA A 166 -8.24 -15.67 -14.20
CA ALA A 166 -9.63 -15.97 -14.52
C ALA A 166 -10.37 -14.76 -15.10
N THR A 167 -10.11 -13.57 -14.61
CA THR A 167 -10.87 -12.36 -14.97
C THR A 167 -10.20 -11.48 -16.02
N HIS A 168 -8.88 -11.63 -16.24
CA HIS A 168 -8.08 -10.73 -17.07
C HIS A 168 -8.30 -9.25 -16.73
N ALA A 169 -8.41 -8.93 -15.41
CA ALA A 169 -8.69 -7.57 -14.97
C ALA A 169 -8.06 -7.25 -13.61
N HIS A 170 -7.71 -5.97 -13.43
CA HIS A 170 -7.26 -5.39 -12.17
C HIS A 170 -8.41 -4.59 -11.54
N PHE A 171 -8.81 -4.93 -10.32
CA PHE A 171 -9.92 -4.31 -9.60
C PHE A 171 -9.48 -3.37 -8.47
N GLY A 172 -8.28 -3.57 -7.95
CA GLY A 172 -7.70 -2.78 -6.86
C GLY A 172 -6.46 -2.04 -7.33
N GLN A 173 -6.36 -0.79 -6.93
CA GLN A 173 -5.24 0.09 -7.26
C GLN A 173 -4.05 -0.26 -6.36
N ILE A 174 -2.83 -0.13 -6.89
CA ILE A 174 -1.61 -0.13 -6.08
C ILE A 174 -1.37 1.30 -5.62
N PHE A 175 -1.16 1.51 -4.34
CA PHE A 175 -0.88 2.82 -3.77
C PHE A 175 0.61 3.13 -3.94
N MET A 176 0.91 4.15 -4.76
CA MET A 176 2.27 4.57 -5.09
C MET A 176 2.52 5.98 -4.56
N LEU A 177 3.70 6.17 -3.99
CA LEU A 177 4.18 7.48 -3.55
C LEU A 177 5.26 7.99 -4.51
N TYR A 178 5.20 9.28 -4.84
CA TYR A 178 6.25 10.02 -5.55
C TYR A 178 6.56 11.32 -4.82
N SER A 179 7.71 11.93 -5.08
CA SER A 179 8.09 13.22 -4.49
C SER A 179 7.88 14.35 -5.52
N ASP A 180 7.11 15.36 -5.12
CA ASP A 180 6.91 16.61 -5.86
C ASP A 180 6.71 17.78 -4.87
N PRO A 181 7.80 18.29 -4.26
CA PRO A 181 7.73 19.37 -3.27
C PRO A 181 7.09 20.65 -3.79
N ALA A 182 7.14 20.89 -5.11
CA ALA A 182 6.52 22.05 -5.74
C ALA A 182 5.01 21.91 -5.97
N GLY A 183 4.44 20.69 -5.82
CA GLY A 183 3.03 20.43 -6.07
C GLY A 183 2.60 20.65 -7.53
N SER A 184 3.54 20.54 -8.47
CA SER A 184 3.30 20.83 -9.88
C SER A 184 2.30 19.84 -10.51
N ILE A 185 2.35 18.58 -10.12
CA ILE A 185 1.44 17.54 -10.59
C ILE A 185 0.01 17.79 -10.09
N GLU A 186 -0.13 18.15 -8.81
CA GLU A 186 -1.45 18.48 -8.25
C GLU A 186 -2.08 19.70 -8.94
N LYS A 187 -1.29 20.71 -9.29
CA LYS A 187 -1.78 21.87 -10.07
C LYS A 187 -2.33 21.45 -11.42
N ILE A 188 -1.63 20.59 -12.17
CA ILE A 188 -2.13 20.10 -13.47
C ILE A 188 -3.47 19.37 -13.31
N LEU A 189 -3.66 18.66 -12.20
CA LEU A 189 -4.86 17.83 -11.98
C LEU A 189 -6.06 18.63 -11.45
N TYR A 190 -5.82 19.62 -10.60
CA TYR A 190 -6.89 20.24 -9.81
C TYR A 190 -7.09 21.73 -10.07
N ASP A 191 -6.12 22.45 -10.68
CA ASP A 191 -6.29 23.86 -11.01
C ASP A 191 -7.35 24.00 -12.11
N GLY A 192 -8.45 24.68 -11.78
CA GLY A 192 -9.58 24.84 -12.68
C GLY A 192 -10.49 23.61 -12.81
N ALA A 193 -10.27 22.57 -12.01
CA ALA A 193 -11.18 21.43 -11.96
C ALA A 193 -12.56 21.87 -11.48
N GLY A 194 -13.61 21.49 -12.21
CA GLY A 194 -15.01 21.67 -11.81
C GLY A 194 -15.42 20.72 -10.67
N PRO A 195 -16.72 20.55 -10.44
CA PRO A 195 -17.23 19.58 -9.49
C PRO A 195 -16.75 18.16 -9.84
N ALA A 196 -16.64 17.31 -8.82
CA ALA A 196 -16.27 15.92 -9.02
C ALA A 196 -17.31 15.21 -9.90
N GLU A 197 -16.84 14.33 -10.77
CA GLU A 197 -17.71 13.52 -11.64
C GLU A 197 -18.47 12.46 -10.81
N ALA A 198 -17.83 11.94 -9.77
CA ALA A 198 -18.46 11.03 -8.83
C ALA A 198 -17.90 11.23 -7.43
N GLU A 199 -18.76 11.02 -6.43
CA GLU A 199 -18.43 11.05 -5.03
C GLU A 199 -19.00 9.83 -4.33
N VAL A 200 -18.30 9.33 -3.31
CA VAL A 200 -18.77 8.26 -2.44
C VAL A 200 -18.20 8.41 -1.04
N THR A 201 -19.03 8.21 -0.03
CA THR A 201 -18.56 8.16 1.37
C THR A 201 -18.53 6.72 1.81
N ASP A 202 -17.34 6.26 2.26
CA ASP A 202 -17.16 4.90 2.73
C ASP A 202 -17.66 4.71 4.18
N GLU A 203 -17.62 3.48 4.68
CA GLU A 203 -18.06 3.10 6.02
C GLU A 203 -17.24 3.72 7.17
N TYR A 204 -16.09 4.30 6.87
CA TYR A 204 -15.24 5.04 7.81
C TYR A 204 -15.47 6.55 7.75
N GLY A 205 -16.44 7.01 6.96
CA GLY A 205 -16.76 8.43 6.78
C GLY A 205 -15.74 9.17 5.91
N VAL A 206 -14.95 8.46 5.12
CA VAL A 206 -14.02 9.05 4.16
C VAL A 206 -14.81 9.42 2.91
N LEU A 207 -14.72 10.69 2.49
CA LEU A 207 -15.32 11.15 1.25
C LEU A 207 -14.31 11.03 0.11
N HIS A 208 -14.61 10.15 -0.83
CA HIS A 208 -13.82 9.91 -2.05
C HIS A 208 -14.43 10.68 -3.20
N ARG A 209 -13.59 11.38 -3.96
CA ARG A 209 -14.00 12.14 -5.15
C ARG A 209 -13.12 11.78 -6.33
N ILE A 210 -13.72 11.73 -7.52
CA ILE A 210 -13.02 11.39 -8.76
C ILE A 210 -13.37 12.37 -9.87
N TRP A 211 -12.37 12.76 -10.64
CA TRP A 211 -12.49 13.63 -11.83
C TRP A 211 -11.80 12.95 -13.01
N LYS A 212 -12.43 12.94 -14.16
CA LYS A 212 -11.85 12.42 -15.39
C LYS A 212 -11.01 13.47 -16.07
N VAL A 213 -9.77 13.15 -16.37
CA VAL A 213 -8.83 13.98 -17.14
C VAL A 213 -8.60 13.30 -18.48
N SER A 214 -9.27 13.77 -19.53
CA SER A 214 -9.18 13.23 -20.90
C SER A 214 -8.50 14.17 -21.88
N ASP A 215 -8.16 15.41 -21.47
CA ASP A 215 -7.43 16.34 -22.33
C ASP A 215 -6.03 15.80 -22.65
N PRO A 216 -5.70 15.58 -23.95
CA PRO A 216 -4.41 15.05 -24.34
C PRO A 216 -3.22 15.93 -23.94
N ALA A 217 -3.39 17.25 -23.81
CA ALA A 217 -2.33 18.15 -23.39
C ALA A 217 -2.02 17.98 -21.90
N ALA A 218 -3.05 17.91 -21.04
CA ALA A 218 -2.89 17.64 -19.60
C ALA A 218 -2.27 16.26 -19.37
N ILE A 219 -2.71 15.22 -20.10
CA ILE A 219 -2.13 13.87 -19.99
C ILE A 219 -0.64 13.87 -20.36
N ARG A 220 -0.24 14.56 -21.44
CA ARG A 220 1.19 14.68 -21.80
C ARG A 220 2.00 15.42 -20.74
N LEU A 221 1.46 16.49 -20.16
CA LEU A 221 2.13 17.20 -19.05
C LEU A 221 2.33 16.30 -17.85
N LEU A 222 1.29 15.56 -17.44
CA LEU A 222 1.37 14.60 -16.34
C LEU A 222 2.39 13.48 -16.58
N THR A 223 2.38 12.90 -17.79
CA THR A 223 3.33 11.83 -18.13
C THR A 223 4.77 12.34 -18.14
N THR A 224 4.99 13.57 -18.59
CA THR A 224 6.31 14.21 -18.55
C THR A 224 6.76 14.52 -17.13
N ALA A 225 5.87 15.08 -16.30
CA ALA A 225 6.17 15.40 -14.90
C ALA A 225 6.46 14.16 -14.02
N MET A 226 5.92 12.99 -14.42
CA MET A 226 6.17 11.73 -13.71
C MET A 226 7.43 11.00 -14.17
N ALA A 227 8.00 11.35 -15.32
CA ALA A 227 9.04 10.56 -15.98
C ALA A 227 10.33 10.44 -15.15
N ASP A 228 10.72 11.44 -14.38
CA ASP A 228 11.93 11.44 -13.53
C ASP A 228 11.69 10.95 -12.11
N LYS A 229 10.45 10.59 -11.76
CA LYS A 229 10.08 10.22 -10.39
C LYS A 229 10.50 8.80 -10.05
N LYS A 230 10.96 8.63 -8.82
CA LYS A 230 11.07 7.32 -8.16
C LYS A 230 9.76 7.05 -7.41
N LEU A 231 9.33 5.80 -7.43
CA LEU A 231 8.05 5.38 -6.89
C LEU A 231 8.25 4.43 -5.70
N ILE A 232 7.60 4.70 -4.58
CA ILE A 232 7.56 3.79 -3.43
C ILE A 232 6.16 3.17 -3.37
N ILE A 233 6.08 1.84 -3.25
CA ILE A 233 4.80 1.17 -2.99
C ILE A 233 4.41 1.46 -1.54
N ALA A 234 3.34 2.23 -1.32
CA ALA A 234 2.78 2.48 0.00
C ALA A 234 1.90 1.32 0.48
N ASP A 235 1.08 0.78 -0.43
CA ASP A 235 0.21 -0.37 -0.16
C ASP A 235 -0.02 -1.17 -1.44
N GLY A 236 -0.25 -2.48 -1.29
CA GLY A 236 -0.50 -3.37 -2.43
C GLY A 236 0.74 -4.07 -2.97
N HIS A 237 1.77 -4.30 -2.16
CA HIS A 237 2.98 -5.06 -2.56
C HIS A 237 2.65 -6.41 -3.20
N HIS A 238 1.72 -7.18 -2.63
CA HIS A 238 1.26 -8.46 -3.21
C HIS A 238 0.62 -8.28 -4.58
N ARG A 239 -0.19 -7.21 -4.77
CA ARG A 239 -0.83 -6.89 -6.05
C ARG A 239 0.20 -6.50 -7.11
N TYR A 240 1.21 -5.71 -6.73
CA TYR A 240 2.31 -5.32 -7.62
C TYR A 240 3.11 -6.54 -8.10
N GLU A 241 3.56 -7.39 -7.18
CA GLU A 241 4.35 -8.57 -7.53
C GLU A 241 3.53 -9.61 -8.32
N THR A 242 2.23 -9.75 -8.03
CA THR A 242 1.33 -10.57 -8.84
C THR A 242 1.23 -10.06 -10.27
N ALA A 243 1.01 -8.75 -10.45
CA ALA A 243 0.94 -8.13 -11.78
C ALA A 243 2.29 -8.25 -12.53
N LEU A 244 3.41 -8.05 -11.84
CA LEU A 244 4.75 -8.18 -12.43
C LEU A 244 5.02 -9.62 -12.90
N ASN A 245 4.65 -10.63 -12.11
CA ASN A 245 4.82 -12.02 -12.48
C ASN A 245 3.91 -12.37 -13.66
N TYR A 246 2.66 -11.96 -13.64
CA TYR A 246 1.71 -12.16 -14.73
C TYR A 246 2.18 -11.49 -16.04
N SER A 247 2.72 -10.27 -15.95
CA SER A 247 3.32 -9.57 -17.07
C SER A 247 4.50 -10.36 -17.68
N LYS A 248 5.35 -10.96 -16.84
CA LYS A 248 6.48 -11.79 -17.31
C LYS A 248 6.01 -13.05 -18.04
N GLU A 249 4.91 -13.67 -17.61
CA GLU A 249 4.30 -14.83 -18.27
C GLU A 249 3.82 -14.49 -19.71
N HIS A 250 3.32 -13.27 -19.94
CA HIS A 250 2.73 -12.84 -21.22
C HIS A 250 3.70 -12.10 -22.14
N LYS A 251 4.85 -11.64 -21.63
CA LYS A 251 5.82 -10.87 -22.40
C LYS A 251 6.31 -11.56 -23.68
N ALA A 252 6.49 -12.88 -23.64
CA ALA A 252 7.02 -13.65 -24.77
C ALA A 252 6.01 -13.79 -25.92
N THR A 253 4.71 -13.72 -25.64
CA THR A 253 3.62 -13.88 -26.61
C THR A 253 3.03 -12.55 -27.05
N ALA A 254 3.47 -11.44 -26.44
CA ALA A 254 2.97 -10.10 -26.75
C ALA A 254 3.43 -9.68 -28.17
N PRO A 255 2.50 -9.19 -29.01
CA PRO A 255 2.87 -8.68 -30.32
C PRO A 255 3.82 -7.48 -30.16
N ALA A 256 4.91 -7.43 -30.94
CA ALA A 256 5.80 -6.29 -31.00
C ALA A 256 4.98 -5.06 -31.48
N LYS A 257 4.69 -4.13 -30.57
CA LYS A 257 4.09 -2.84 -30.97
C LYS A 257 5.19 -1.94 -31.54
N THR A 258 4.96 -1.42 -32.73
CA THR A 258 5.73 -0.34 -33.36
C THR A 258 5.66 0.90 -32.47
N GLU A 259 6.75 1.67 -32.36
CA GLU A 259 6.79 2.93 -31.62
C GLU A 259 5.62 3.83 -32.02
N THR A 260 4.88 4.31 -31.02
CA THR A 260 3.76 5.21 -31.21
C THR A 260 4.26 6.55 -31.78
N SER A 261 3.57 7.07 -32.79
CA SER A 261 3.84 8.40 -33.32
C SER A 261 3.72 9.46 -32.20
N VAL A 262 4.51 10.53 -32.29
CA VAL A 262 4.54 11.64 -31.30
C VAL A 262 3.17 12.27 -31.05
N SER A 263 2.21 12.07 -31.97
CA SER A 263 0.83 12.58 -31.86
C SER A 263 -0.10 11.73 -31.00
N GLN A 264 0.26 10.48 -30.69
CA GLN A 264 -0.59 9.58 -29.92
C GLN A 264 -0.25 9.65 -28.41
N LEU A 265 -1.28 9.45 -27.58
CA LEU A 265 -1.08 9.32 -26.12
C LEU A 265 -0.23 8.07 -25.82
N PRO A 266 0.63 8.13 -24.78
CA PRO A 266 1.47 6.99 -24.43
C PRO A 266 0.61 5.79 -24.03
N GLN A 267 1.04 4.60 -24.44
CA GLN A 267 0.38 3.32 -24.15
C GLN A 267 1.42 2.30 -23.66
N PRO A 268 1.02 1.31 -22.83
CA PRO A 268 1.89 0.20 -22.51
C PRO A 268 2.21 -0.63 -23.76
N SER A 269 3.37 -1.27 -23.78
CA SER A 269 3.82 -2.11 -24.90
C SER A 269 2.88 -3.30 -25.16
N TYR A 270 2.26 -3.82 -24.12
CA TYR A 270 1.17 -4.79 -24.11
C TYR A 270 0.35 -4.57 -22.83
N PRO A 271 -0.93 -5.01 -22.77
CA PRO A 271 -1.80 -4.69 -21.65
C PRO A 271 -1.21 -5.05 -20.28
N GLU A 272 -0.62 -6.23 -20.15
CA GLU A 272 -0.04 -6.72 -18.90
C GLU A 272 1.28 -6.05 -18.53
N ALA A 273 1.86 -5.20 -19.39
CA ALA A 273 3.08 -4.44 -19.07
C ALA A 273 2.85 -3.31 -18.07
N ALA A 274 1.59 -3.03 -17.75
CA ALA A 274 1.18 -1.98 -16.82
C ALA A 274 0.07 -2.47 -15.89
N VAL A 275 -0.06 -1.81 -14.75
CA VAL A 275 -1.10 -2.09 -13.74
C VAL A 275 -1.71 -0.79 -13.24
N MET A 276 -2.94 -0.86 -12.78
CA MET A 276 -3.66 0.30 -12.23
C MET A 276 -3.05 0.71 -10.88
N MET A 277 -2.63 1.97 -10.80
CA MET A 277 -2.00 2.58 -9.63
C MET A 277 -2.68 3.88 -9.27
N THR A 278 -2.72 4.19 -7.98
CA THR A 278 -3.01 5.53 -7.47
C THR A 278 -1.71 6.16 -7.01
N PHE A 279 -1.37 7.29 -7.61
CA PHE A 279 -0.16 8.04 -7.32
C PHE A 279 -0.49 9.21 -6.39
N VAL A 280 0.24 9.31 -5.27
CA VAL A 280 0.08 10.37 -4.27
C VAL A 280 1.43 11.02 -3.99
N ASN A 281 1.44 12.34 -3.89
CA ASN A 281 2.63 13.09 -3.53
C ASN A 281 2.97 12.86 -2.05
N MET A 282 4.17 12.33 -1.79
CA MET A 282 4.62 12.06 -0.41
C MET A 282 5.01 13.33 0.36
N ASP A 283 5.14 14.44 -0.33
CA ASP A 283 5.49 15.73 0.27
C ASP A 283 4.22 16.58 0.58
N SER A 284 3.00 16.04 0.30
CA SER A 284 1.75 16.72 0.60
C SER A 284 1.27 16.47 2.04
N ASP A 285 0.58 17.45 2.62
CA ASP A 285 0.03 17.38 3.98
C ASP A 285 -1.09 16.35 4.14
N GLY A 286 -1.69 15.89 3.05
CA GLY A 286 -2.78 14.90 3.04
C GLY A 286 -2.33 13.47 3.33
N LEU A 287 -1.03 13.19 3.32
CA LEU A 287 -0.52 11.84 3.57
C LEU A 287 -0.40 11.57 5.07
N VAL A 288 -1.07 10.52 5.54
CA VAL A 288 -1.07 10.11 6.96
C VAL A 288 -0.63 8.66 7.08
N VAL A 289 0.34 8.42 7.95
CA VAL A 289 0.76 7.08 8.40
C VAL A 289 0.30 6.91 9.85
N LEU A 290 -0.49 5.90 10.13
CA LEU A 290 -0.94 5.58 11.47
C LEU A 290 -0.02 4.55 12.12
N PRO A 291 0.09 4.55 13.45
CA PRO A 291 0.80 3.50 14.16
C PRO A 291 0.06 2.17 14.02
N THR A 292 0.82 1.10 14.10
CA THR A 292 0.26 -0.25 14.22
C THR A 292 0.75 -0.85 15.52
N HIS A 293 -0.13 -0.97 16.50
CA HIS A 293 0.18 -1.53 17.81
C HIS A 293 0.27 -3.05 17.73
N ARG A 294 1.13 -3.65 18.55
CA ARG A 294 1.33 -5.10 18.62
C ARG A 294 0.66 -5.63 19.89
N VAL A 295 -0.32 -6.50 19.70
CA VAL A 295 -1.04 -7.14 20.82
C VAL A 295 -0.68 -8.61 20.85
N VAL A 296 0.03 -9.02 21.89
CA VAL A 296 0.51 -10.39 22.07
C VAL A 296 -0.46 -11.13 22.98
N HIS A 297 -0.81 -12.36 22.61
CA HIS A 297 -1.79 -13.18 23.30
C HIS A 297 -1.37 -14.64 23.34
N SER A 298 -1.97 -15.40 24.26
CA SER A 298 -1.78 -16.86 24.37
C SER A 298 -0.33 -17.27 24.58
N LEU A 299 0.45 -16.47 25.30
CA LEU A 299 1.78 -16.84 25.74
C LEU A 299 1.69 -17.85 26.89
N ALA A 300 2.45 -18.95 26.79
CA ALA A 300 2.54 -19.91 27.90
C ALA A 300 3.27 -19.26 29.09
N ASN A 301 2.59 -19.19 30.23
CA ASN A 301 3.16 -18.72 31.50
C ASN A 301 3.73 -17.30 31.48
N PHE A 302 3.08 -16.36 30.78
CA PHE A 302 3.53 -14.98 30.77
C PHE A 302 3.46 -14.35 32.16
N ASP A 303 4.62 -13.92 32.67
CA ASP A 303 4.75 -13.17 33.91
C ASP A 303 5.17 -11.73 33.63
N PRO A 304 4.28 -10.73 33.84
CA PRO A 304 4.59 -9.32 33.64
C PRO A 304 5.81 -8.83 34.44
N ALA A 305 6.02 -9.36 35.67
CA ALA A 305 7.14 -8.94 36.50
C ALA A 305 8.48 -9.52 36.00
N ALA A 306 8.48 -10.74 35.49
CA ALA A 306 9.65 -11.34 34.85
C ALA A 306 9.98 -10.60 33.54
N PHE A 307 8.96 -10.28 32.73
CA PHE A 307 9.11 -9.49 31.49
C PHE A 307 9.73 -8.12 31.75
N THR A 308 9.21 -7.35 32.73
CA THR A 308 9.74 -6.00 33.01
C THR A 308 11.18 -6.05 33.52
N ARG A 309 11.54 -7.03 34.40
CA ARG A 309 12.95 -7.24 34.84
C ARG A 309 13.86 -7.58 33.67
N ALA A 310 13.44 -8.47 32.76
CA ALA A 310 14.24 -8.82 31.59
C ALA A 310 14.38 -7.63 30.63
N ALA A 311 13.34 -6.80 30.48
CA ALA A 311 13.38 -5.61 29.65
C ALA A 311 14.40 -4.56 30.15
N GLU A 312 14.76 -4.52 31.43
CA GLU A 312 15.74 -3.58 31.98
C GLU A 312 17.16 -3.77 31.40
N GLU A 313 17.46 -4.91 30.81
CA GLU A 313 18.72 -5.10 30.08
C GLU A 313 18.84 -4.13 28.89
N PHE A 314 17.76 -3.90 28.18
CA PHE A 314 17.75 -3.11 26.93
C PHE A 314 17.07 -1.75 27.06
N PHE A 315 16.24 -1.57 28.08
CA PHE A 315 15.41 -0.38 28.24
C PHE A 315 15.52 0.19 29.65
N SER A 316 15.36 1.51 29.79
CA SER A 316 14.93 2.07 31.06
C SER A 316 13.41 1.87 31.17
N VAL A 317 12.97 1.24 32.26
CA VAL A 317 11.57 0.88 32.50
C VAL A 317 10.97 1.83 33.53
N GLU A 318 9.95 2.60 33.12
CA GLU A 318 9.20 3.51 33.99
C GLU A 318 7.77 3.01 34.15
N ALA A 319 7.35 2.69 35.37
CA ALA A 319 5.96 2.35 35.63
C ALA A 319 5.07 3.58 35.47
N LEU A 320 4.03 3.45 34.67
CA LEU A 320 3.06 4.51 34.43
C LEU A 320 1.84 4.37 35.35
N ARG A 321 1.26 5.50 35.75
CA ARG A 321 -0.03 5.49 36.44
C ARG A 321 -1.10 4.94 35.49
N LYS A 322 -2.11 4.30 36.09
CA LYS A 322 -3.29 3.85 35.31
C LYS A 322 -3.97 5.06 34.68
N ALA A 323 -4.12 5.02 33.36
CA ALA A 323 -4.67 6.11 32.57
C ALA A 323 -5.42 5.52 31.33
N GLU A 324 -6.01 6.38 30.54
CA GLU A 324 -6.60 5.98 29.26
C GLU A 324 -5.52 5.79 28.18
N ALA A 325 -5.86 5.06 27.11
CA ALA A 325 -4.92 4.77 26.05
C ALA A 325 -4.36 6.05 25.38
N ALA A 326 -5.17 7.09 25.25
CA ALA A 326 -4.75 8.37 24.70
C ALA A 326 -3.62 9.02 25.52
N ASP A 327 -3.64 8.91 26.86
CA ASP A 327 -2.59 9.44 27.73
C ASP A 327 -1.28 8.66 27.56
N TYR A 328 -1.39 7.34 27.38
CA TYR A 328 -0.23 6.50 27.08
C TYR A 328 0.41 6.84 25.73
N VAL A 329 -0.43 7.06 24.70
CA VAL A 329 0.02 7.49 23.38
C VAL A 329 0.68 8.87 23.46
N ALA A 330 0.07 9.85 24.15
CA ALA A 330 0.65 11.17 24.34
C ALA A 330 2.00 11.11 25.06
N LYS A 331 2.09 10.27 26.12
CA LYS A 331 3.35 10.06 26.85
C LYS A 331 4.43 9.44 25.96
N LEU A 332 4.06 8.48 25.10
CA LEU A 332 4.96 7.84 24.15
C LEU A 332 5.45 8.83 23.08
N THR A 333 4.54 9.58 22.47
CA THR A 333 4.87 10.54 21.40
C THR A 333 5.81 11.64 21.87
N ALA A 334 5.77 11.99 23.15
CA ALA A 334 6.67 12.98 23.75
C ALA A 334 8.10 12.43 24.01
N GLN A 335 8.37 11.15 23.75
CA GLN A 335 9.71 10.61 24.01
C GLN A 335 10.67 10.90 22.86
N PRO A 336 11.90 11.33 23.14
CA PRO A 336 12.95 11.36 22.14
C PRO A 336 13.49 9.95 21.88
N GLY A 337 13.66 9.55 20.62
CA GLY A 337 14.25 8.27 20.25
C GLY A 337 13.30 7.08 20.44
N THR A 338 13.86 5.87 20.37
CA THR A 338 13.12 4.62 20.40
C THR A 338 12.48 4.35 21.76
N ALA A 339 11.16 4.29 21.77
CA ALA A 339 10.38 4.01 22.97
C ALA A 339 9.08 3.25 22.66
N PHE A 340 8.54 2.55 23.66
CA PHE A 340 7.26 1.82 23.59
C PHE A 340 6.51 1.97 24.92
N VAL A 341 5.20 1.88 24.88
CA VAL A 341 4.41 1.61 26.08
C VAL A 341 3.96 0.16 26.07
N ALA A 342 4.42 -0.63 27.03
CA ALA A 342 3.96 -1.98 27.27
C ALA A 342 2.82 -1.96 28.28
N VAL A 343 1.63 -2.40 27.89
CA VAL A 343 0.47 -2.53 28.77
C VAL A 343 0.25 -4.00 29.08
N THR A 344 0.26 -4.35 30.37
CA THR A 344 0.03 -5.70 30.88
C THR A 344 -1.08 -5.69 31.92
N ARG A 345 -1.51 -6.85 32.41
CA ARG A 345 -2.46 -6.92 33.52
C ARG A 345 -1.93 -6.33 34.83
N ALA A 346 -0.59 -6.30 35.02
CA ALA A 346 0.04 -5.71 36.21
C ALA A 346 0.15 -4.17 36.13
N GLY A 347 0.01 -3.57 34.95
CA GLY A 347 0.11 -2.14 34.75
C GLY A 347 0.69 -1.78 33.39
N ALA A 348 0.94 -0.49 33.19
CA ALA A 348 1.56 0.04 31.98
C ALA A 348 3.00 0.52 32.30
N PHE A 349 3.92 0.31 31.37
CA PHE A 349 5.34 0.60 31.50
C PHE A 349 5.83 1.33 30.25
N LEU A 350 6.51 2.45 30.44
CA LEU A 350 7.22 3.11 29.37
C LEU A 350 8.63 2.53 29.28
N LEU A 351 8.94 1.95 28.13
CA LEU A 351 10.23 1.35 27.78
C LEU A 351 10.99 2.33 26.89
N ARG A 352 12.10 2.91 27.38
CA ARG A 352 12.99 3.76 26.57
C ARG A 352 14.26 2.99 26.26
N ALA A 353 14.60 2.87 25.00
CA ALA A 353 15.80 2.16 24.57
C ALA A 353 17.07 2.74 25.20
N ARG A 354 17.95 1.85 25.69
CA ARG A 354 19.32 2.17 26.08
C ARG A 354 20.20 2.04 24.83
N PRO A 355 20.89 3.10 24.38
CA PRO A 355 21.56 3.11 23.09
C PRO A 355 22.55 1.96 22.89
N GLU A 356 23.47 1.74 23.85
CA GLU A 356 24.53 0.75 23.71
C GLU A 356 24.02 -0.70 23.68
N PRO A 357 23.19 -1.20 24.65
CA PRO A 357 22.66 -2.55 24.59
C PRO A 357 21.79 -2.83 23.38
N VAL A 358 20.97 -1.85 22.98
CA VAL A 358 20.11 -1.97 21.79
C VAL A 358 20.93 -2.02 20.51
N ALA A 359 21.93 -1.14 20.36
CA ALA A 359 22.82 -1.15 19.20
C ALA A 359 23.56 -2.49 19.05
N ALA A 360 24.09 -3.02 20.16
CA ALA A 360 24.77 -4.33 20.17
C ALA A 360 23.78 -5.47 19.80
N ALA A 361 22.56 -5.41 20.29
CA ALA A 361 21.54 -6.43 19.99
C ALA A 361 21.06 -6.41 18.53
N LEU A 362 21.13 -5.27 17.86
CA LEU A 362 20.70 -5.08 16.46
C LEU A 362 21.87 -5.09 15.46
N ASP A 363 23.08 -5.39 15.88
CA ASP A 363 24.28 -5.26 15.02
C ASP A 363 24.24 -6.11 13.73
N SER A 364 23.52 -7.22 13.76
CA SER A 364 23.31 -8.08 12.58
C SER A 364 22.37 -7.49 11.52
N LEU A 365 21.60 -6.44 11.85
CA LEU A 365 20.67 -5.80 10.92
C LEU A 365 21.38 -4.74 10.07
N PRO A 366 20.91 -4.45 8.85
CA PRO A 366 21.36 -3.30 8.07
C PRO A 366 21.23 -1.99 8.87
N GLU A 367 22.15 -1.07 8.67
CA GLU A 367 22.26 0.18 9.45
C GLU A 367 20.93 0.96 9.52
N ARG A 368 20.25 1.08 8.38
CA ARG A 368 18.95 1.81 8.34
C ARG A 368 17.82 1.08 9.07
N GLN A 369 17.86 -0.25 9.09
CA GLN A 369 16.88 -1.03 9.85
C GLN A 369 17.11 -0.90 11.37
N ARG A 370 18.37 -0.76 11.83
CA ARG A 370 18.70 -0.57 13.25
C ARG A 370 18.09 0.71 13.84
N GLN A 371 17.85 1.71 13.01
CA GLN A 371 17.27 3.01 13.42
C GLN A 371 15.75 2.98 13.54
N LEU A 372 15.09 1.88 13.15
CA LEU A 372 13.64 1.76 13.25
C LEU A 372 13.23 1.24 14.62
N ASP A 373 12.31 1.96 15.28
CA ASP A 373 11.68 1.51 16.53
C ASP A 373 11.14 0.09 16.41
N LEU A 374 10.51 -0.22 15.27
CA LEU A 374 9.91 -1.52 15.03
C LEU A 374 10.94 -2.64 14.86
N SER A 375 12.15 -2.36 14.40
CA SER A 375 13.23 -3.36 14.41
C SER A 375 13.66 -3.68 15.83
N CYS A 376 13.77 -2.68 16.68
CA CYS A 376 14.02 -2.86 18.11
C CYS A 376 12.90 -3.68 18.77
N LEU A 377 11.63 -3.32 18.52
CA LEU A 377 10.49 -4.07 19.05
C LEU A 377 10.49 -5.54 18.61
N HIS A 378 10.68 -5.80 17.30
CA HIS A 378 10.62 -7.16 16.79
C HIS A 378 11.80 -8.01 17.22
N SER A 379 13.04 -7.51 17.12
CA SER A 379 14.24 -8.30 17.43
C SER A 379 14.52 -8.45 18.91
N ILE A 380 14.22 -7.43 19.72
CA ILE A 380 14.51 -7.48 21.15
C ILE A 380 13.27 -7.90 21.94
N VAL A 381 12.16 -7.19 21.80
CA VAL A 381 10.99 -7.42 22.64
C VAL A 381 10.25 -8.68 22.25
N LEU A 382 9.89 -8.82 20.96
CA LEU A 382 9.10 -9.98 20.53
C LEU A 382 9.95 -11.25 20.49
N ASP A 383 11.13 -11.21 19.88
CA ASP A 383 11.96 -12.40 19.70
C ASP A 383 12.71 -12.77 21.00
N ARG A 384 13.63 -11.91 21.50
CA ARG A 384 14.48 -12.26 22.65
C ARG A 384 13.71 -12.36 23.97
N LEU A 385 12.82 -11.39 24.26
CA LEU A 385 12.14 -11.34 25.55
C LEU A 385 10.89 -12.21 25.61
N LEU A 386 10.14 -12.35 24.51
CA LEU A 386 8.88 -13.09 24.48
C LEU A 386 8.95 -14.40 23.68
N GLY A 387 10.08 -14.71 23.01
CA GLY A 387 10.25 -15.94 22.24
C GLY A 387 9.36 -16.02 21.00
N LEU A 388 8.92 -14.87 20.48
CA LEU A 388 8.15 -14.75 19.24
C LEU A 388 9.09 -14.47 18.06
N ASP A 389 9.67 -15.53 17.53
CA ASP A 389 10.60 -15.47 16.40
C ASP A 389 9.94 -14.94 15.10
N ALA A 390 10.75 -14.73 14.07
CA ALA A 390 10.29 -14.19 12.79
C ALA A 390 9.20 -15.06 12.12
N GLU A 391 9.17 -16.37 12.37
CA GLU A 391 8.16 -17.26 11.82
C GLU A 391 6.82 -17.07 12.51
N LYS A 392 6.78 -17.08 13.84
CA LYS A 392 5.57 -16.80 14.63
C LYS A 392 4.99 -15.42 14.34
N VAL A 393 5.87 -14.41 14.17
CA VAL A 393 5.47 -13.06 13.78
C VAL A 393 4.86 -13.07 12.38
N ARG A 394 5.48 -13.75 11.41
CA ARG A 394 4.98 -13.88 10.04
C ARG A 394 3.62 -14.57 9.98
N GLU A 395 3.43 -15.63 10.76
CA GLU A 395 2.20 -16.41 10.80
C GLU A 395 1.14 -15.81 11.73
N GLN A 396 1.51 -14.81 12.53
CA GLN A 396 0.64 -14.12 13.48
C GLN A 396 0.01 -15.09 14.51
N THR A 397 0.73 -16.13 14.90
CA THR A 397 0.22 -17.18 15.80
C THR A 397 -0.17 -16.62 17.17
N ASN A 398 0.67 -15.73 17.73
CA ASN A 398 0.47 -15.10 19.04
C ASN A 398 0.42 -13.57 18.95
N LEU A 399 0.21 -13.00 17.78
CA LEU A 399 0.36 -11.58 17.53
C LEU A 399 -0.81 -11.04 16.70
N ARG A 400 -1.45 -9.98 17.19
CA ARG A 400 -2.42 -9.18 16.45
C ARG A 400 -1.87 -7.79 16.21
N TYR A 401 -2.28 -7.19 15.10
CA TYR A 401 -1.93 -5.84 14.73
C TYR A 401 -3.16 -4.95 14.81
N LEU A 402 -3.15 -3.96 15.68
CA LEU A 402 -4.27 -3.04 15.88
C LEU A 402 -3.83 -1.60 15.61
N ARG A 403 -4.70 -0.85 14.94
CA ARG A 403 -4.55 0.59 14.75
C ARG A 403 -4.98 1.37 15.98
N ASP A 404 -6.03 0.90 16.63
CA ASP A 404 -6.67 1.56 17.75
C ASP A 404 -5.96 1.19 19.06
N ALA A 405 -5.33 2.20 19.70
CA ALA A 405 -4.64 2.03 20.98
C ALA A 405 -5.63 1.69 22.12
N ALA A 406 -6.86 2.21 22.08
CA ALA A 406 -7.86 1.93 23.11
C ALA A 406 -8.26 0.47 23.05
N GLU A 407 -8.56 -0.06 21.87
CA GLU A 407 -8.86 -1.48 21.71
C GLU A 407 -7.66 -2.37 22.11
N ALA A 408 -6.42 -1.97 21.77
CA ALA A 408 -5.22 -2.72 22.19
C ALA A 408 -5.08 -2.81 23.72
N VAL A 409 -5.30 -1.70 24.41
CA VAL A 409 -5.29 -1.63 25.88
C VAL A 409 -6.43 -2.43 26.49
N ASP A 410 -7.62 -2.34 25.91
CA ASP A 410 -8.83 -2.99 26.42
C ASP A 410 -8.78 -4.52 26.26
N GLN A 411 -8.17 -5.06 25.20
CA GLN A 411 -7.95 -6.50 25.07
C GLN A 411 -7.09 -7.03 26.23
N VAL A 412 -6.07 -6.30 26.66
CA VAL A 412 -5.27 -6.69 27.84
C VAL A 412 -6.10 -6.58 29.13
N ARG A 413 -6.89 -5.52 29.28
CA ARG A 413 -7.76 -5.30 30.47
C ARG A 413 -8.82 -6.40 30.60
N ARG A 414 -9.40 -6.85 29.47
CA ARG A 414 -10.38 -7.95 29.42
C ARG A 414 -9.74 -9.33 29.55
N GLY A 415 -8.42 -9.42 29.51
CA GLY A 415 -7.69 -10.68 29.56
C GLY A 415 -7.68 -11.48 28.26
N GLU A 416 -7.97 -10.84 27.15
CA GLU A 416 -7.92 -11.40 25.80
C GLU A 416 -6.50 -11.36 25.20
N ALA A 417 -5.60 -10.62 25.86
CA ALA A 417 -4.20 -10.50 25.52
C ALA A 417 -3.32 -10.45 26.78
N ASP A 418 -2.07 -10.83 26.62
CA ASP A 418 -1.06 -10.85 27.67
C ASP A 418 -0.37 -9.49 27.81
N VAL A 419 0.01 -8.89 26.68
CA VAL A 419 0.65 -7.58 26.61
C VAL A 419 0.32 -6.86 25.31
N ALA A 420 0.10 -5.55 25.37
CA ALA A 420 0.00 -4.68 24.22
C ALA A 420 1.17 -3.70 24.17
N PHE A 421 1.84 -3.62 23.03
CA PHE A 421 2.91 -2.64 22.79
C PHE A 421 2.33 -1.51 21.93
N LEU A 422 2.20 -0.32 22.54
CA LEU A 422 1.87 0.89 21.81
C LEU A 422 3.15 1.44 21.17
N THR A 423 3.04 1.82 19.90
CA THR A 423 4.17 2.28 19.07
C THR A 423 3.87 3.62 18.43
N ASN A 424 4.88 4.40 18.13
CA ASN A 424 4.78 5.55 17.23
C ASN A 424 4.64 5.08 15.76
N PRO A 425 4.05 5.89 14.87
CA PRO A 425 4.08 5.63 13.43
C PRO A 425 5.49 5.78 12.88
N VAL A 426 5.80 5.04 11.82
CA VAL A 426 7.02 5.26 11.03
C VAL A 426 6.94 6.60 10.32
N SER A 427 8.01 7.38 10.34
CA SER A 427 8.07 8.65 9.62
C SER A 427 8.27 8.46 8.11
N MET A 428 7.88 9.46 7.32
CA MET A 428 8.12 9.43 5.87
C MET A 428 9.61 9.46 5.52
N GLU A 429 10.45 10.06 6.35
CA GLU A 429 11.91 10.05 6.20
C GLU A 429 12.47 8.64 6.38
N GLN A 430 12.13 7.96 7.47
CA GLN A 430 12.52 6.56 7.71
C GLN A 430 12.08 5.65 6.56
N LEU A 431 10.84 5.84 6.06
CA LEU A 431 10.33 5.08 4.93
C LEU A 431 11.17 5.30 3.66
N LYS A 432 11.45 6.57 3.32
CA LYS A 432 12.27 6.94 2.15
C LYS A 432 13.67 6.34 2.25
N GLU A 433 14.32 6.46 3.38
CA GLU A 433 15.68 5.96 3.61
C GLU A 433 15.78 4.45 3.42
N VAL A 434 14.87 3.70 4.04
CA VAL A 434 14.85 2.24 3.94
C VAL A 434 14.50 1.79 2.52
N ALA A 435 13.43 2.33 1.93
CA ALA A 435 12.97 1.93 0.61
C ALA A 435 14.00 2.23 -0.49
N PHE A 436 14.56 3.45 -0.51
CA PHE A 436 15.54 3.83 -1.55
C PHE A 436 16.90 3.14 -1.40
N ALA A 437 17.21 2.62 -0.21
CA ALA A 437 18.35 1.73 -0.03
C ALA A 437 18.12 0.33 -0.62
N GLY A 438 16.86 -0.04 -0.89
CA GLY A 438 16.46 -1.39 -1.29
C GLY A 438 16.27 -2.33 -0.10
N ASP A 439 16.26 -1.78 1.12
CA ASP A 439 15.98 -2.51 2.35
C ASP A 439 14.46 -2.66 2.57
N VAL A 440 14.09 -3.48 3.55
CA VAL A 440 12.70 -3.70 3.95
C VAL A 440 12.53 -3.46 5.44
N MET A 441 11.34 -3.05 5.82
CA MET A 441 10.94 -2.88 7.21
C MET A 441 10.35 -4.19 7.78
N PRO A 442 10.27 -4.34 9.10
CA PRO A 442 9.48 -5.40 9.72
C PRO A 442 8.03 -5.42 9.20
N GLN A 443 7.37 -6.57 9.28
CA GLN A 443 5.99 -6.73 8.81
C GLN A 443 5.04 -5.74 9.51
N LYS A 444 4.08 -5.17 8.73
CA LYS A 444 3.10 -4.20 9.25
C LYS A 444 3.73 -2.95 9.89
N SER A 445 4.80 -2.45 9.30
CA SER A 445 5.47 -1.22 9.76
C SER A 445 4.70 0.05 9.39
N THR A 446 3.94 0.03 8.31
CA THR A 446 3.21 1.21 7.83
C THR A 446 1.71 0.93 7.69
N ASP A 447 0.89 1.87 8.11
CA ASP A 447 -0.54 1.86 7.86
C ASP A 447 -0.98 3.21 7.27
N PHE A 448 -0.87 3.32 5.96
CA PHE A 448 -1.34 4.51 5.25
C PHE A 448 -2.85 4.62 5.33
N TYR A 449 -3.31 5.75 5.87
CA TYR A 449 -4.73 6.03 6.07
C TYR A 449 -5.19 7.24 5.24
N PRO A 450 -6.40 7.22 4.69
CA PRO A 450 -7.31 6.08 4.55
C PRO A 450 -6.83 5.08 3.47
N LYS A 451 -7.47 3.91 3.38
CA LYS A 451 -7.21 2.97 2.29
C LYS A 451 -7.85 3.46 0.99
N LEU A 452 -7.35 2.97 -0.14
CA LEU A 452 -7.91 3.28 -1.46
C LEU A 452 -9.12 2.38 -1.72
N LEU A 453 -10.25 2.94 -2.17
CA LEU A 453 -11.42 2.12 -2.52
C LEU A 453 -11.17 1.32 -3.81
N SER A 454 -11.68 0.10 -3.84
CA SER A 454 -11.79 -0.73 -5.03
C SER A 454 -13.13 -0.51 -5.71
N GLY A 455 -13.14 -0.45 -7.04
CA GLY A 455 -14.35 -0.30 -7.86
C GLY A 455 -14.61 1.09 -8.42
N LEU A 456 -13.81 2.11 -8.08
CA LEU A 456 -13.88 3.42 -8.72
C LEU A 456 -13.50 3.35 -10.20
N THR A 457 -12.51 2.52 -10.51
CA THR A 457 -12.03 2.19 -11.85
C THR A 457 -11.62 0.72 -11.89
N ILE A 458 -11.74 0.08 -13.05
CA ILE A 458 -11.31 -1.30 -13.32
C ILE A 458 -10.48 -1.28 -14.60
N TYR A 459 -9.34 -1.93 -14.59
CA TYR A 459 -8.51 -2.10 -15.78
C TYR A 459 -8.61 -3.53 -16.30
N ALA A 460 -9.21 -3.70 -17.47
CA ALA A 460 -9.26 -4.96 -18.17
C ALA A 460 -8.12 -5.06 -19.19
N LEU A 461 -7.61 -6.27 -19.37
CA LEU A 461 -6.47 -6.59 -20.22
C LEU A 461 -6.87 -7.07 -21.61
N ASP A 462 -8.19 -7.07 -21.90
CA ASP A 462 -8.83 -7.38 -23.19
C ASP A 462 -9.04 -6.17 -24.09
#